data_3bfd3098695b39c25c520a694ce5caf3
#
_entry.id   3bfd3098695b39c25c520a694ce5caf3
#
_cell.length_a   1.000
_cell.length_b   1.000
_cell.length_c   1.000
_cell.angle_alpha   90.00
_cell.angle_beta   90.00
_cell.angle_gamma   90.00
#
_symmetry.space_group_name_H-M   'P 1'
#
loop_
_entity.id
_entity.type
_entity.pdbx_description
1 polymer ?
#
loop_
_entity_poly.entity_id
_entity_poly.type
_entity_poly.pdbx_seq_one_letter_code
_entity_poly.pdbx_strand_id
1 'polypeptide(L)'
;IIFHRVIPDFMIQGGDPTGTGRGGESIWGDSFEDEFNVDYHNIRGALSMANAGPGTNGSQFFIVQASDVDDGLLGQMRQLTDRGFPEGCIEDYERLGGTPWLDFKHTVFGQVIDGMETVDAIAAAPRNAMDKPLDDIVILGVDIEEIK
;
A
#
# COMPACT_ATOMS: atom_id res chain seq x y z
N ILE A 1 -0.73 11.06 -14.08
CA ILE A 1 -0.02 10.44 -12.94
C ILE A 1 0.22 8.96 -13.27
N ILE A 2 1.41 8.48 -13.00
CA ILE A 2 1.83 7.11 -13.30
C ILE A 2 2.07 6.30 -12.02
N PHE A 3 2.11 4.98 -12.16
CA PHE A 3 2.71 4.11 -11.17
C PHE A 3 4.23 4.13 -11.39
N HIS A 4 4.94 4.94 -10.61
CA HIS A 4 6.38 5.17 -10.79
C HIS A 4 7.26 4.11 -10.13
N ARG A 5 6.70 3.24 -9.29
CA ARG A 5 7.42 2.17 -8.61
C ARG A 5 6.52 0.95 -8.45
N VAL A 6 6.90 -0.17 -9.06
CA VAL A 6 6.15 -1.42 -8.96
C VAL A 6 7.12 -2.56 -8.61
N ILE A 7 6.75 -3.39 -7.64
CA ILE A 7 7.56 -4.52 -7.21
C ILE A 7 6.64 -5.72 -7.02
N PRO A 8 6.78 -6.79 -7.83
CA PRO A 8 5.99 -8.01 -7.66
C PRO A 8 6.22 -8.62 -6.27
N ASP A 9 5.19 -9.21 -5.72
CA ASP A 9 5.13 -9.75 -4.36
C ASP A 9 5.37 -8.70 -3.27
N PHE A 10 5.10 -7.44 -3.59
CA PHE A 10 5.17 -6.33 -2.64
C PHE A 10 4.01 -5.34 -2.87
N MET A 11 4.20 -4.34 -3.73
CA MET A 11 3.20 -3.27 -3.89
C MET A 11 3.36 -2.55 -5.23
N ILE A 12 2.36 -1.75 -5.59
CA ILE A 12 2.44 -0.75 -6.66
C ILE A 12 2.23 0.63 -6.06
N GLN A 13 3.04 1.60 -6.46
CA GLN A 13 3.07 2.95 -5.88
C GLN A 13 2.88 4.01 -6.96
N GLY A 14 2.03 4.98 -6.66
CA GLY A 14 1.76 6.12 -7.53
C GLY A 14 1.36 7.36 -6.72
N GLY A 15 0.72 8.33 -7.39
CA GLY A 15 0.23 9.55 -6.74
C GLY A 15 1.21 10.71 -6.74
N ASP A 16 2.37 10.57 -7.36
CA ASP A 16 3.33 11.65 -7.54
C ASP A 16 3.14 12.31 -8.92
N PRO A 17 2.71 13.58 -8.98
CA PRO A 17 2.53 14.28 -10.25
C PRO A 17 3.82 14.40 -11.08
N THR A 18 4.98 14.33 -10.46
CA THR A 18 6.27 14.40 -11.14
C THR A 18 6.75 13.05 -11.65
N GLY A 19 6.19 11.95 -11.17
CA GLY A 19 6.58 10.59 -11.54
C GLY A 19 7.98 10.17 -11.09
N THR A 20 8.60 10.92 -10.17
CA THR A 20 9.97 10.69 -9.70
C THR A 20 10.06 9.97 -8.37
N GLY A 21 8.96 9.89 -7.63
CA GLY A 21 8.92 9.40 -6.26
C GLY A 21 9.25 10.46 -5.21
N ARG A 22 9.53 11.69 -5.63
CA ARG A 22 9.93 12.80 -4.74
C ARG A 22 8.91 13.92 -4.64
N GLY A 23 7.89 13.89 -5.50
CA GLY A 23 6.86 14.91 -5.57
C GLY A 23 5.58 14.51 -4.88
N GLY A 24 4.61 15.40 -5.00
CA GLY A 24 3.29 15.23 -4.44
C GLY A 24 3.11 15.93 -3.10
N GLU A 25 2.00 16.64 -2.99
CA GLU A 25 1.64 17.37 -1.77
C GLU A 25 0.18 17.07 -1.42
N SER A 26 -0.16 17.25 -0.16
CA SER A 26 -1.53 17.08 0.30
C SER A 26 -2.43 18.21 -0.21
N ILE A 27 -3.74 18.04 -0.07
CA ILE A 27 -4.73 19.09 -0.40
C ILE A 27 -4.53 20.37 0.45
N TRP A 28 -3.80 20.27 1.55
CA TRP A 28 -3.49 21.42 2.42
C TRP A 28 -2.13 22.06 2.09
N GLY A 29 -1.36 21.48 1.16
CA GLY A 29 -0.02 21.94 0.80
C GLY A 29 1.10 21.40 1.68
N ASP A 30 0.83 21.17 2.96
CA ASP A 30 1.79 20.62 3.93
C ASP A 30 1.59 19.11 4.10
N SER A 31 2.61 18.45 4.66
CA SER A 31 2.49 17.05 5.08
C SER A 31 1.46 16.91 6.20
N PHE A 32 0.82 15.74 6.27
CA PHE A 32 -0.17 15.46 7.30
C PHE A 32 0.17 14.22 8.12
N GLU A 33 -0.43 14.14 9.30
CA GLU A 33 -0.15 13.12 10.29
C GLU A 33 -0.61 11.73 9.88
N ASP A 34 0.02 10.72 10.48
CA ASP A 34 -0.40 9.33 10.37
C ASP A 34 -1.65 9.06 11.22
N GLU A 35 -2.49 8.14 10.74
CA GLU A 35 -3.67 7.66 11.47
C GLU A 35 -3.65 6.13 11.49
N PHE A 36 -3.01 5.57 12.50
CA PHE A 36 -2.94 4.11 12.64
C PHE A 36 -4.13 3.59 13.44
N ASN A 37 -4.61 2.40 13.05
CA ASN A 37 -5.73 1.74 13.71
C ASN A 37 -5.44 0.25 13.75
N VAL A 38 -5.71 -0.39 14.91
CA VAL A 38 -5.45 -1.82 15.10
C VAL A 38 -6.32 -2.72 14.23
N ASP A 39 -7.40 -2.19 13.66
CA ASP A 39 -8.31 -2.93 12.78
C ASP A 39 -7.95 -2.78 11.29
N TYR A 40 -7.01 -1.91 10.94
CA TYR A 40 -6.63 -1.62 9.55
C TYR A 40 -5.16 -1.93 9.33
N HIS A 41 -4.91 -2.99 8.57
CA HIS A 41 -3.60 -3.54 8.31
C HIS A 41 -3.28 -3.57 6.82
N ASN A 42 -2.00 -3.70 6.48
CA ASN A 42 -1.51 -3.78 5.11
C ASN A 42 -1.68 -5.20 4.54
N ILE A 43 -2.88 -5.73 4.61
CA ILE A 43 -3.25 -6.99 3.94
C ILE A 43 -3.24 -6.79 2.42
N ARG A 44 -3.22 -7.89 1.66
CA ARG A 44 -3.30 -7.80 0.20
C ARG A 44 -4.51 -6.96 -0.23
N GLY A 45 -4.28 -5.99 -1.09
CA GLY A 45 -5.27 -5.04 -1.58
C GLY A 45 -5.44 -3.78 -0.73
N ALA A 46 -4.73 -3.66 0.40
CA ALA A 46 -4.78 -2.44 1.20
C ALA A 46 -4.28 -1.25 0.38
N LEU A 47 -4.98 -0.13 0.51
CA LEU A 47 -4.59 1.16 -0.03
C LEU A 47 -4.03 1.99 1.11
N SER A 48 -2.75 2.35 1.00
CA SER A 48 -1.99 2.96 2.09
C SER A 48 -1.20 4.17 1.62
N MET A 49 -0.88 5.07 2.55
CA MET A 49 -0.07 6.25 2.25
C MET A 49 1.42 5.92 2.23
N ALA A 50 2.07 6.26 1.13
CA ALA A 50 3.53 6.32 1.10
C ALA A 50 4.00 7.53 1.91
N ASN A 51 5.16 7.44 2.55
CA ASN A 51 5.74 8.53 3.33
C ASN A 51 7.27 8.44 3.36
N ALA A 52 7.89 9.47 3.88
CA ALA A 52 9.34 9.58 4.10
C ALA A 52 9.70 9.54 5.60
N GLY A 53 8.86 8.91 6.41
CA GLY A 53 8.95 8.82 7.85
C GLY A 53 7.67 9.29 8.53
N PRO A 54 7.61 9.30 9.86
CA PRO A 54 6.40 9.69 10.60
C PRO A 54 5.89 11.09 10.22
N GLY A 55 4.58 11.20 10.00
CA GLY A 55 3.93 12.48 9.75
C GLY A 55 4.31 13.16 8.43
N THR A 56 4.75 12.41 7.43
CA THR A 56 5.19 12.97 6.14
C THR A 56 4.30 12.59 4.97
N ASN A 57 3.02 12.35 5.21
CA ASN A 57 2.06 12.00 4.17
C ASN A 57 1.80 13.18 3.23
N GLY A 58 1.84 12.93 1.94
CA GLY A 58 1.53 13.90 0.88
C GLY A 58 0.43 13.36 -0.03
N SER A 59 0.74 13.10 -1.29
CA SER A 59 -0.21 12.52 -2.25
C SER A 59 0.16 11.12 -2.73
N GLN A 60 1.35 10.64 -2.44
CA GLN A 60 1.77 9.31 -2.86
C GLN A 60 1.08 8.21 -2.04
N PHE A 61 0.65 7.18 -2.72
CA PHE A 61 -0.01 6.01 -2.13
C PHE A 61 0.55 4.73 -2.73
N PHE A 62 0.28 3.61 -2.08
CA PHE A 62 0.55 2.30 -2.66
C PHE A 62 -0.62 1.35 -2.42
N ILE A 63 -0.69 0.34 -3.28
CA ILE A 63 -1.63 -0.78 -3.12
C ILE A 63 -0.80 -2.03 -2.85
N VAL A 64 -1.08 -2.71 -1.76
CA VAL A 64 -0.39 -3.94 -1.38
C VAL A 64 -0.74 -5.06 -2.35
N GLN A 65 0.27 -5.65 -2.97
CA GLN A 65 0.09 -6.72 -3.95
C GLN A 65 0.56 -8.08 -3.41
N ALA A 66 1.43 -8.11 -2.41
CA ALA A 66 1.98 -9.33 -1.83
C ALA A 66 0.87 -10.36 -1.50
N SER A 67 1.03 -11.58 -2.02
CA SER A 67 0.03 -12.65 -1.89
C SER A 67 0.35 -13.68 -0.81
N ASP A 68 1.46 -13.50 -0.11
CA ASP A 68 1.94 -14.43 0.90
C ASP A 68 2.61 -13.68 2.05
N VAL A 69 2.60 -14.29 3.23
CA VAL A 69 3.36 -13.84 4.40
C VAL A 69 4.12 -15.03 4.94
N ASP A 70 5.40 -14.83 5.21
CA ASP A 70 6.28 -15.86 5.77
C ASP A 70 5.73 -16.45 7.07
N ASP A 71 5.74 -17.77 7.20
CA ASP A 71 5.24 -18.48 8.40
C ASP A 71 5.98 -18.07 9.67
N GLY A 72 7.29 -17.78 9.58
CA GLY A 72 8.06 -17.29 10.71
C GLY A 72 7.57 -15.94 11.20
N LEU A 73 7.22 -15.05 10.27
CA LEU A 73 6.67 -13.74 10.61
C LEU A 73 5.26 -13.87 11.22
N LEU A 74 4.41 -14.72 10.65
CA LEU A 74 3.09 -15.02 11.23
C LEU A 74 3.23 -15.55 12.67
N GLY A 75 4.20 -16.42 12.90
CA GLY A 75 4.49 -16.96 14.25
C GLY A 75 4.88 -15.87 15.25
N GLN A 76 5.69 -14.90 14.82
CA GLN A 76 6.05 -13.74 15.64
C GLN A 76 4.83 -12.86 15.95
N MET A 77 3.98 -12.63 14.96
CA MET A 77 2.77 -11.82 15.11
C MET A 77 1.79 -12.45 16.12
N ARG A 78 1.68 -13.78 16.16
CA ARG A 78 0.84 -14.49 17.13
C ARG A 78 1.23 -14.26 18.58
N GLN A 79 2.43 -13.78 18.84
CA GLN A 79 2.89 -13.37 20.17
C GLN A 79 2.60 -11.90 20.48
N LEU A 80 2.05 -11.15 19.53
CA LEU A 80 1.78 -9.72 19.61
C LEU A 80 0.28 -9.40 19.49
N THR A 81 -0.58 -10.34 19.82
CA THR A 81 -2.05 -10.18 19.68
C THR A 81 -2.62 -9.04 20.52
N ASP A 82 -1.97 -8.70 21.60
CA ASP A 82 -2.30 -7.57 22.49
C ASP A 82 -1.48 -6.30 22.18
N ARG A 83 -0.63 -6.35 21.15
CA ARG A 83 0.29 -5.27 20.78
C ARG A 83 0.12 -4.80 19.34
N GLY A 84 -1.09 -4.83 18.83
CA GLY A 84 -1.40 -4.28 17.51
C GLY A 84 -1.65 -5.29 16.42
N PHE A 85 -1.54 -6.61 16.70
CA PHE A 85 -1.81 -7.69 15.74
C PHE A 85 -2.87 -8.66 16.27
N PRO A 86 -4.15 -8.26 16.34
CA PRO A 86 -5.21 -9.15 16.81
C PRO A 86 -5.33 -10.39 15.92
N GLU A 87 -5.89 -11.47 16.47
CA GLU A 87 -6.00 -12.77 15.79
C GLU A 87 -6.64 -12.67 14.41
N GLY A 88 -7.72 -11.90 14.28
CA GLY A 88 -8.41 -11.71 13.01
C GLY A 88 -7.51 -11.10 11.93
N CYS A 89 -6.65 -10.18 12.31
CA CYS A 89 -5.65 -9.58 11.42
C CYS A 89 -4.63 -10.64 10.96
N ILE A 90 -4.15 -11.46 11.86
CA ILE A 90 -3.19 -12.54 11.54
C ILE A 90 -3.82 -13.57 10.61
N GLU A 91 -5.07 -13.94 10.84
CA GLU A 91 -5.83 -14.83 9.96
C GLU A 91 -6.00 -14.24 8.57
N ASP A 92 -6.25 -12.94 8.45
CA ASP A 92 -6.34 -12.25 7.16
C ASP A 92 -5.00 -12.27 6.42
N TYR A 93 -3.90 -12.03 7.11
CA TYR A 93 -2.57 -12.14 6.51
C TYR A 93 -2.26 -13.57 6.03
N GLU A 94 -2.60 -14.56 6.83
CA GLU A 94 -2.41 -15.98 6.47
C GLU A 94 -3.24 -16.37 5.24
N ARG A 95 -4.48 -15.87 5.16
CA ARG A 95 -5.41 -16.20 4.08
C ARG A 95 -5.15 -15.40 2.80
N LEU A 96 -4.82 -14.12 2.91
CA LEU A 96 -4.76 -13.18 1.78
C LEU A 96 -3.33 -12.80 1.39
N GLY A 97 -2.41 -12.81 2.32
CA GLY A 97 -1.10 -12.21 2.15
C GLY A 97 -1.08 -10.73 2.56
N GLY A 98 0.04 -10.09 2.34
CA GLY A 98 0.23 -8.69 2.66
C GLY A 98 1.63 -8.36 3.14
N THR A 99 1.74 -7.17 3.74
CA THR A 99 3.02 -6.59 4.16
C THR A 99 2.98 -6.15 5.63
N PRO A 100 2.97 -7.11 6.59
CA PRO A 100 2.80 -6.78 8.01
C PRO A 100 3.85 -5.82 8.58
N TRP A 101 5.06 -5.82 8.01
CA TRP A 101 6.15 -4.92 8.44
C TRP A 101 5.88 -3.45 8.15
N LEU A 102 4.84 -3.13 7.37
CA LEU A 102 4.43 -1.76 7.08
C LEU A 102 3.35 -1.25 8.04
N ASP A 103 2.76 -2.13 8.85
CA ASP A 103 1.74 -1.75 9.83
C ASP A 103 2.32 -0.79 10.85
N PHE A 104 1.54 0.21 11.24
CA PHE A 104 1.94 1.29 12.15
C PHE A 104 3.12 2.15 11.64
N LYS A 105 3.40 2.09 10.34
CA LYS A 105 4.36 2.97 9.63
C LYS A 105 3.69 3.69 8.48
N HIS A 106 2.70 3.05 7.85
CA HIS A 106 1.94 3.59 6.72
C HIS A 106 0.45 3.52 7.04
N THR A 107 -0.23 4.65 6.91
CA THR A 107 -1.66 4.76 7.18
C THR A 107 -2.46 4.00 6.12
N VAL A 108 -3.23 3.03 6.55
CA VAL A 108 -4.19 2.31 5.69
C VAL A 108 -5.48 3.11 5.65
N PHE A 109 -5.93 3.49 4.46
CA PHE A 109 -7.14 4.31 4.31
C PHE A 109 -8.17 3.72 3.34
N GLY A 110 -7.89 2.58 2.74
CA GLY A 110 -8.79 1.94 1.80
C GLY A 110 -8.43 0.48 1.53
N GLN A 111 -9.28 -0.17 0.76
CA GLN A 111 -9.13 -1.58 0.38
C GLN A 111 -9.66 -1.77 -1.04
N VAL A 112 -8.89 -2.45 -1.88
CA VAL A 112 -9.37 -2.89 -3.20
C VAL A 112 -10.44 -3.97 -2.99
N ILE A 113 -11.61 -3.75 -3.55
CA ILE A 113 -12.74 -4.69 -3.48
C ILE A 113 -13.00 -5.38 -4.82
N ASP A 114 -12.45 -4.86 -5.92
CA ASP A 114 -12.56 -5.41 -7.26
C ASP A 114 -11.36 -4.96 -8.09
N GLY A 115 -10.87 -5.80 -9.00
CA GLY A 115 -9.78 -5.46 -9.90
C GLY A 115 -8.38 -5.80 -9.40
N MET A 116 -8.20 -6.69 -8.42
CA MET A 116 -6.86 -7.12 -7.97
C MET A 116 -6.03 -7.75 -9.10
N GLU A 117 -6.66 -8.38 -10.08
CA GLU A 117 -5.97 -8.89 -11.27
C GLU A 117 -5.26 -7.78 -12.05
N THR A 118 -5.82 -6.58 -12.06
CA THR A 118 -5.17 -5.40 -12.66
C THR A 118 -3.95 -4.97 -11.84
N VAL A 119 -4.06 -4.96 -10.51
CA VAL A 119 -2.93 -4.67 -9.62
C VAL A 119 -1.80 -5.68 -9.81
N ASP A 120 -2.14 -6.96 -9.92
CA ASP A 120 -1.17 -8.03 -10.20
C ASP A 120 -0.47 -7.83 -11.55
N ALA A 121 -1.21 -7.46 -12.59
CA ALA A 121 -0.66 -7.18 -13.90
C ALA A 121 0.29 -5.97 -13.88
N ILE A 122 -0.05 -4.92 -13.17
CA ILE A 122 0.80 -3.74 -13.01
C ILE A 122 2.09 -4.10 -12.26
N ALA A 123 1.98 -4.86 -11.18
CA ALA A 123 3.14 -5.29 -10.40
C ALA A 123 4.12 -6.15 -11.21
N ALA A 124 3.62 -6.90 -12.20
CA ALA A 124 4.41 -7.77 -13.07
C ALA A 124 5.01 -7.05 -14.28
N ALA A 125 4.73 -5.77 -14.49
CA ALA A 125 5.22 -5.02 -15.64
C ALA A 125 6.75 -4.99 -15.69
N PRO A 126 7.36 -5.06 -16.89
CA PRO A 126 8.79 -4.83 -17.04
C PRO A 126 9.21 -3.49 -16.47
N ARG A 127 10.27 -3.48 -15.67
CA ARG A 127 10.72 -2.31 -14.92
C ARG A 127 12.24 -2.14 -15.01
N ASN A 128 12.71 -0.91 -14.74
CA ASN A 128 14.13 -0.60 -14.70
C ASN A 128 14.74 -0.96 -13.31
N ALA A 129 16.01 -0.66 -13.13
CA ALA A 129 16.73 -0.95 -11.88
C ALA A 129 16.20 -0.18 -10.66
N MET A 130 15.39 0.86 -10.85
CA MET A 130 14.73 1.64 -9.80
C MET A 130 13.25 1.24 -9.61
N ASP A 131 12.85 0.10 -10.18
CA ASP A 131 11.50 -0.45 -10.09
C ASP A 131 10.42 0.43 -10.76
N LYS A 132 10.83 1.29 -11.68
CA LYS A 132 9.91 2.07 -12.51
C LYS A 132 9.56 1.27 -13.77
N PRO A 133 8.26 1.13 -14.13
CA PRO A 133 7.87 0.50 -15.39
C PRO A 133 8.58 1.12 -16.59
N LEU A 134 9.03 0.28 -17.53
CA LEU A 134 9.70 0.74 -18.75
C LEU A 134 8.76 1.55 -19.64
N ASP A 135 7.50 1.13 -19.72
CA ASP A 135 6.42 1.89 -20.36
C ASP A 135 5.53 2.47 -19.27
N ASP A 136 5.19 3.74 -19.37
CA ASP A 136 4.37 4.41 -18.36
C ASP A 136 3.00 3.76 -18.21
N ILE A 137 2.66 3.40 -16.99
CA ILE A 137 1.33 2.90 -16.62
C ILE A 137 0.58 4.06 -15.98
N VAL A 138 -0.40 4.58 -16.70
CA VAL A 138 -1.05 5.86 -16.39
C VAL A 138 -2.40 5.64 -15.71
N ILE A 139 -2.65 6.38 -14.64
CA ILE A 139 -3.98 6.53 -14.06
C ILE A 139 -4.68 7.60 -14.90
N LEU A 140 -5.68 7.18 -15.71
CA LEU A 140 -6.41 8.07 -16.61
C LEU A 140 -7.40 8.96 -15.88
N GLY A 141 -7.93 8.50 -14.77
CA GLY A 141 -8.89 9.25 -13.96
C GLY A 141 -9.34 8.47 -12.75
N VAL A 142 -9.98 9.16 -11.84
CA VAL A 142 -10.57 8.60 -10.62
C VAL A 142 -11.97 9.20 -10.46
N ASP A 143 -12.96 8.34 -10.31
CA ASP A 143 -14.33 8.73 -10.01
C ASP A 143 -14.62 8.40 -8.54
N ILE A 144 -15.20 9.35 -7.82
CA ILE A 144 -15.56 9.17 -6.41
C ILE A 144 -17.08 9.03 -6.31
N GLU A 145 -17.52 7.92 -5.74
CA GLU A 145 -18.93 7.69 -5.41
C GLU A 145 -19.11 7.71 -3.89
N GLU A 146 -20.00 8.53 -3.42
CA GLU A 146 -20.36 8.57 -2.00
C GLU A 146 -21.53 7.62 -1.74
N ILE A 147 -21.29 6.58 -0.93
CA ILE A 147 -22.32 5.61 -0.54
C ILE A 147 -22.96 6.09 0.76
N LYS A 148 -24.28 6.32 0.68
CA LYS A 148 -25.07 6.77 1.84
C LYS A 148 -25.83 5.63 2.51
#